data_8578eea0232e68ddccffa3586a2c5bf0
#
_entry.id   8578eea0232e68ddccffa3586a2c5bf0
#
_cell.length_a   1.000
_cell.length_b   1.000
_cell.length_c   1.000
_cell.angle_alpha   90.00
_cell.angle_beta   90.00
_cell.angle_gamma   90.00
#
_symmetry.space_group_name_H-M   'P 1'
#
loop_
_entity.id
_entity.type
_entity.pdbx_description
1 polymer ?
#
loop_
_entity_poly.entity_id
_entity_poly.type
_entity_poly.pdbx_seq_one_letter_code
_entity_poly.pdbx_strand_id
1 'polypeptide(L)'
;MPQSALKKIAALRRCGGLLSRLAYARGLEEGADVEVFLQQARLTFRQIKNEDIQLGVQNQIKFVELVANATGDPLLGFHLAYSYDLREIGLLYYVIASAETLLGSLQRVARYSAVANDGVDLQVSKGNLLRVHLHYSGVARHSDVHQIEFWMASLVRLCRTLTGTNFKPIEIRIMHDRGKQVPEMEKLLGCAVRTGADVDEIIFSRESGEYPIVTADPYLNQLCERFCEETLARLGKKATSPVKVRVENAIATLLPHREMQFGAVAAQLGMSERTLARGLESEGHTFSRILDDLRLALARRYLAESEMSISEIAWLLGYSEVGNFTHAFHRWTGTNPRAERAKARRSIKTSKSRLTHWSSTASGKKSRMPHTA
;
A
#
# COMPACT_ATOMS: atom_id res chain seq x y z
N MET A 1 -10.02 -21.57 7.72
CA MET A 1 -10.59 -20.38 7.32
C MET A 1 -9.71 -19.58 6.48
N PRO A 2 -10.48 -18.79 6.11
CA PRO A 2 -10.68 -18.81 4.68
C PRO A 2 -9.82 -17.73 4.09
N GLN A 3 -8.96 -18.16 3.21
CA GLN A 3 -8.34 -17.33 2.18
C GLN A 3 -9.31 -16.27 1.59
N SER A 4 -10.62 -16.52 1.61
CA SER A 4 -11.64 -15.57 1.15
C SER A 4 -11.75 -14.30 2.01
N ALA A 5 -11.58 -14.40 3.33
CA ALA A 5 -11.65 -13.23 4.23
C ALA A 5 -10.39 -12.37 4.14
N LEU A 6 -9.20 -13.00 4.07
CA LEU A 6 -7.95 -12.29 3.81
C LEU A 6 -7.98 -11.58 2.45
N LYS A 7 -8.52 -12.24 1.41
CA LYS A 7 -8.75 -11.61 0.09
C LYS A 7 -9.69 -10.42 0.17
N LYS A 8 -10.75 -10.46 1.01
CA LYS A 8 -11.66 -9.32 1.19
C LYS A 8 -11.01 -8.13 1.91
N ILE A 9 -10.12 -8.39 2.89
CA ILE A 9 -9.36 -7.32 3.57
C ILE A 9 -8.39 -6.63 2.61
N ALA A 10 -7.63 -7.42 1.84
CA ALA A 10 -6.70 -6.89 0.84
C ALA A 10 -7.40 -6.06 -0.25
N ALA A 11 -8.64 -6.42 -0.64
CA ALA A 11 -9.42 -5.66 -1.62
C ALA A 11 -9.72 -4.22 -1.19
N LEU A 12 -9.54 -3.89 0.10
CA LEU A 12 -9.80 -2.56 0.66
C LEU A 12 -8.54 -1.69 0.80
N ARG A 13 -7.36 -2.27 0.62
CA ARG A 13 -6.11 -1.52 0.61
C ARG A 13 -6.03 -0.68 -0.66
N ARG A 14 -5.47 0.52 -0.53
CA ARG A 14 -5.40 1.52 -1.59
C ARG A 14 -3.97 1.88 -1.95
N CYS A 15 -3.76 2.23 -3.21
CA CYS A 15 -2.48 2.71 -3.73
C CYS A 15 -2.68 3.85 -4.72
N GLY A 16 -1.64 4.66 -4.93
CA GLY A 16 -1.67 5.82 -5.83
C GLY A 16 -1.67 5.48 -7.32
N GLY A 17 -1.63 4.19 -7.69
CA GLY A 17 -1.81 3.73 -9.06
C GLY A 17 -0.62 3.91 -10.01
N LEU A 18 0.55 4.40 -9.57
CA LEU A 18 1.73 4.60 -10.42
C LEU A 18 2.06 3.32 -11.22
N LEU A 19 2.18 2.17 -10.54
CA LEU A 19 2.50 0.91 -11.21
C LEU A 19 1.43 0.52 -12.26
N SER A 20 0.15 0.80 -12.00
CA SER A 20 -0.91 0.56 -12.99
C SER A 20 -0.78 1.49 -14.19
N ARG A 21 -0.40 2.76 -14.00
CA ARG A 21 -0.17 3.71 -15.11
C ARG A 21 0.99 3.26 -15.99
N LEU A 22 2.10 2.85 -15.38
CA LEU A 22 3.26 2.33 -16.10
C LEU A 22 2.93 1.04 -16.86
N ALA A 23 2.23 0.11 -16.23
CA ALA A 23 1.78 -1.12 -16.90
C ALA A 23 0.80 -0.83 -18.05
N TYR A 24 -0.09 0.15 -17.88
CA TYR A 24 -1.01 0.58 -18.93
C TYR A 24 -0.25 1.13 -20.15
N ALA A 25 0.71 2.03 -19.94
CA ALA A 25 1.55 2.57 -21.01
C ALA A 25 2.33 1.46 -21.72
N ARG A 26 2.97 0.56 -20.96
CA ARG A 26 3.71 -0.58 -21.51
C ARG A 26 2.81 -1.52 -22.32
N GLY A 27 1.62 -1.83 -21.84
CA GLY A 27 0.66 -2.66 -22.56
C GLY A 27 0.23 -2.04 -23.89
N LEU A 28 0.01 -0.72 -23.94
CA LEU A 28 -0.29 0.00 -25.17
C LEU A 28 0.87 -0.03 -26.18
N GLU A 29 2.10 0.20 -25.71
CA GLU A 29 3.31 0.15 -26.54
C GLU A 29 3.50 -1.21 -27.21
N GLU A 30 3.17 -2.29 -26.50
CA GLU A 30 3.26 -3.67 -26.99
C GLU A 30 1.99 -4.13 -27.76
N GLY A 31 1.01 -3.25 -27.95
CA GLY A 31 -0.22 -3.55 -28.71
C GLY A 31 -1.22 -4.45 -27.99
N ALA A 32 -1.14 -4.56 -26.67
CA ALA A 32 -2.07 -5.35 -25.87
C ALA A 32 -3.43 -4.65 -25.72
N ASP A 33 -4.51 -5.43 -25.58
CA ASP A 33 -5.86 -4.91 -25.33
C ASP A 33 -6.05 -4.52 -23.85
N VAL A 34 -5.42 -3.41 -23.47
CA VAL A 34 -5.40 -2.93 -22.08
C VAL A 34 -6.78 -2.56 -21.55
N GLU A 35 -7.75 -2.21 -22.41
CA GLU A 35 -9.11 -1.89 -22.00
C GLU A 35 -9.83 -3.14 -21.45
N VAL A 36 -9.67 -4.28 -22.11
CA VAL A 36 -10.18 -5.56 -21.61
C VAL A 36 -9.54 -5.92 -20.28
N PHE A 37 -8.23 -5.67 -20.12
CA PHE A 37 -7.53 -5.95 -18.85
C PHE A 37 -8.00 -5.04 -17.70
N LEU A 38 -8.27 -3.76 -17.99
CA LEU A 38 -8.87 -2.85 -17.01
C LEU A 38 -10.21 -3.39 -16.50
N GLN A 39 -11.10 -3.82 -17.42
CA GLN A 39 -12.40 -4.40 -17.05
C GLN A 39 -12.24 -5.65 -16.19
N GLN A 40 -11.36 -6.58 -16.58
CA GLN A 40 -11.07 -7.80 -15.81
C GLN A 40 -10.49 -7.52 -14.42
N ALA A 41 -9.70 -6.45 -14.29
CA ALA A 41 -9.14 -5.99 -13.03
C ALA A 41 -10.12 -5.09 -12.24
N ARG A 42 -11.32 -4.81 -12.76
CA ARG A 42 -12.30 -3.87 -12.18
C ARG A 42 -11.73 -2.46 -11.98
N LEU A 43 -10.94 -2.03 -12.94
CA LEU A 43 -10.40 -0.68 -13.06
C LEU A 43 -11.07 0.04 -14.24
N THR A 44 -10.98 1.36 -14.24
CA THR A 44 -11.46 2.20 -15.35
C THR A 44 -10.32 3.08 -15.84
N PHE A 45 -10.34 3.43 -17.12
CA PHE A 45 -9.39 4.37 -17.71
C PHE A 45 -9.29 5.69 -16.93
N ARG A 46 -10.43 6.20 -16.43
CA ARG A 46 -10.46 7.40 -15.59
C ARG A 46 -9.64 7.25 -14.30
N GLN A 47 -9.69 6.08 -13.67
CA GLN A 47 -8.90 5.80 -12.46
C GLN A 47 -7.40 5.72 -12.77
N ILE A 48 -7.02 5.19 -13.93
CA ILE A 48 -5.62 5.15 -14.36
C ILE A 48 -5.10 6.56 -14.66
N LYS A 49 -5.89 7.37 -15.38
CA LYS A 49 -5.47 8.70 -15.86
C LYS A 49 -5.46 9.78 -14.78
N ASN A 50 -6.22 9.60 -13.70
CA ASN A 50 -6.30 10.58 -12.62
C ASN A 50 -5.48 10.14 -11.40
N GLU A 51 -4.38 10.82 -11.16
CA GLU A 51 -3.44 10.55 -10.07
C GLU A 51 -4.02 10.75 -8.66
N ASP A 52 -5.06 11.58 -8.53
CA ASP A 52 -5.76 11.81 -7.26
C ASP A 52 -6.65 10.64 -6.85
N ILE A 53 -6.95 9.72 -7.78
CA ILE A 53 -7.81 8.57 -7.52
C ILE A 53 -6.98 7.39 -7.03
N GLN A 54 -7.19 7.01 -5.79
CA GLN A 54 -6.57 5.80 -5.24
C GLN A 54 -7.23 4.53 -5.77
N LEU A 55 -6.42 3.56 -6.16
CA LEU A 55 -6.83 2.25 -6.65
C LEU A 55 -6.88 1.22 -5.52
N GLY A 56 -7.69 0.17 -5.70
CA GLY A 56 -7.58 -1.03 -4.87
C GLY A 56 -6.30 -1.80 -5.19
N VAL A 57 -5.51 -2.14 -4.18
CA VAL A 57 -4.23 -2.86 -4.35
C VAL A 57 -4.40 -4.16 -5.12
N GLN A 58 -5.44 -4.96 -4.83
CA GLN A 58 -5.71 -6.21 -5.57
C GLN A 58 -6.07 -5.97 -7.03
N ASN A 59 -6.77 -4.88 -7.33
CA ASN A 59 -7.12 -4.52 -8.69
C ASN A 59 -5.86 -4.15 -9.48
N GLN A 60 -4.94 -3.39 -8.86
CA GLN A 60 -3.64 -3.08 -9.44
C GLN A 60 -2.82 -4.35 -9.71
N ILE A 61 -2.68 -5.22 -8.70
CA ILE A 61 -1.93 -6.48 -8.84
C ILE A 61 -2.50 -7.30 -10.01
N LYS A 62 -3.82 -7.47 -10.06
CA LYS A 62 -4.48 -8.22 -11.14
C LYS A 62 -4.25 -7.59 -12.52
N PHE A 63 -4.31 -6.27 -12.61
CA PHE A 63 -4.08 -5.56 -13.86
C PHE A 63 -2.64 -5.75 -14.35
N VAL A 64 -1.66 -5.56 -13.47
CA VAL A 64 -0.24 -5.72 -13.82
C VAL A 64 0.07 -7.16 -14.25
N GLU A 65 -0.49 -8.15 -13.58
CA GLU A 65 -0.37 -9.56 -13.96
C GLU A 65 -0.92 -9.84 -15.37
N LEU A 66 -2.08 -9.27 -15.70
CA LEU A 66 -2.68 -9.42 -17.03
C LEU A 66 -1.79 -8.81 -18.13
N VAL A 67 -1.24 -7.62 -17.86
CA VAL A 67 -0.30 -6.98 -18.80
C VAL A 67 0.97 -7.81 -18.93
N ALA A 68 1.58 -8.28 -17.84
CA ALA A 68 2.78 -9.11 -17.88
C ALA A 68 2.58 -10.37 -18.73
N ASN A 69 1.44 -11.04 -18.58
CA ASN A 69 1.11 -12.23 -19.34
C ASN A 69 0.90 -11.92 -20.84
N ALA A 70 0.25 -10.82 -21.15
CA ALA A 70 -0.03 -10.43 -22.53
C ALA A 70 1.22 -9.96 -23.29
N THR A 71 2.13 -9.26 -22.60
CA THR A 71 3.40 -8.80 -23.19
C THR A 71 4.49 -9.87 -23.17
N GLY A 72 4.25 -11.01 -22.48
CA GLY A 72 5.26 -12.06 -22.33
C GLY A 72 6.46 -11.63 -21.48
N ASP A 73 6.31 -10.59 -20.65
CA ASP A 73 7.37 -10.05 -19.80
C ASP A 73 7.28 -10.61 -18.36
N PRO A 74 8.05 -11.67 -18.04
CA PRO A 74 8.01 -12.29 -16.71
C PRO A 74 8.62 -11.40 -15.63
N LEU A 75 9.39 -10.36 -15.99
CA LEU A 75 10.02 -9.40 -15.08
C LEU A 75 9.42 -8.00 -15.19
N LEU A 76 8.18 -7.88 -15.62
CA LEU A 76 7.51 -6.60 -15.84
C LEU A 76 7.67 -5.66 -14.64
N GLY A 77 7.53 -6.16 -13.41
CA GLY A 77 7.71 -5.35 -12.20
C GLY A 77 9.09 -4.68 -12.11
N PHE A 78 10.15 -5.42 -12.44
CA PHE A 78 11.51 -4.88 -12.50
C PHE A 78 11.67 -3.86 -13.63
N HIS A 79 11.21 -4.19 -14.83
CA HIS A 79 11.34 -3.30 -15.98
C HIS A 79 10.62 -1.98 -15.77
N LEU A 80 9.41 -2.02 -15.24
CA LEU A 80 8.65 -0.83 -14.89
C LEU A 80 9.32 0.01 -13.80
N ALA A 81 10.05 -0.60 -12.86
CA ALA A 81 10.80 0.13 -11.84
C ALA A 81 11.93 1.01 -12.42
N TYR A 82 12.38 0.74 -13.64
CA TYR A 82 13.39 1.52 -14.34
C TYR A 82 12.83 2.45 -15.44
N SER A 83 11.53 2.41 -15.72
CA SER A 83 10.91 3.15 -16.83
C SER A 83 10.31 4.51 -16.45
N TYR A 84 10.34 4.93 -15.18
CA TYR A 84 9.71 6.17 -14.72
C TYR A 84 10.70 7.10 -14.00
N ASP A 85 10.37 8.39 -13.90
CA ASP A 85 11.14 9.31 -13.05
C ASP A 85 10.77 9.08 -11.58
N LEU A 86 11.77 8.90 -10.70
CA LEU A 86 11.53 8.68 -9.27
C LEU A 86 10.72 9.81 -8.61
N ARG A 87 10.74 11.01 -9.17
CA ARG A 87 9.94 12.16 -8.71
C ARG A 87 8.44 11.96 -8.88
N GLU A 88 8.01 11.05 -9.78
CA GLU A 88 6.60 10.68 -9.96
C GLU A 88 6.00 9.96 -8.74
N ILE A 89 6.83 9.52 -7.78
CA ILE A 89 6.36 9.05 -6.46
C ILE A 89 5.74 10.22 -5.65
N GLY A 90 5.97 11.47 -6.09
CA GLY A 90 5.39 12.67 -5.49
C GLY A 90 6.03 13.04 -4.16
N LEU A 91 5.23 13.49 -3.20
CA LEU A 91 5.69 13.97 -1.89
C LEU A 91 6.63 12.98 -1.19
N LEU A 92 6.39 11.68 -1.33
CA LEU A 92 7.22 10.64 -0.74
C LEU A 92 8.67 10.73 -1.25
N TYR A 93 8.88 11.01 -2.54
CA TYR A 93 10.23 11.19 -3.08
C TYR A 93 10.97 12.35 -2.38
N TYR A 94 10.34 13.50 -2.25
CA TYR A 94 10.99 14.69 -1.70
C TYR A 94 11.36 14.56 -0.22
N VAL A 95 10.52 13.93 0.59
CA VAL A 95 10.84 13.67 2.00
C VAL A 95 12.00 12.68 2.17
N ILE A 96 12.14 11.74 1.24
CA ILE A 96 13.23 10.76 1.23
C ILE A 96 14.52 11.41 0.72
N ALA A 97 14.44 12.15 -0.38
CA ALA A 97 15.58 12.75 -1.07
C ALA A 97 16.22 13.93 -0.30
N SER A 98 15.48 14.54 0.62
CA SER A 98 15.99 15.64 1.47
C SER A 98 16.62 15.19 2.79
N ALA A 99 16.64 13.89 3.09
CA ALA A 99 17.29 13.34 4.29
C ALA A 99 18.81 13.51 4.22
N GLU A 100 19.48 13.51 5.36
CA GLU A 100 20.94 13.69 5.43
C GLU A 100 21.71 12.43 5.06
N THR A 101 21.20 11.25 5.46
CA THR A 101 21.86 9.95 5.28
C THR A 101 20.92 8.93 4.65
N LEU A 102 21.51 7.88 4.07
CA LEU A 102 20.75 6.78 3.50
C LEU A 102 19.85 6.08 4.54
N LEU A 103 20.35 5.89 5.77
CA LEU A 103 19.52 5.37 6.86
C LEU A 103 18.31 6.27 7.12
N GLY A 104 18.53 7.59 7.20
CA GLY A 104 17.45 8.56 7.36
C GLY A 104 16.44 8.49 6.23
N SER A 105 16.89 8.37 4.98
CA SER A 105 16.03 8.16 3.81
C SER A 105 15.20 6.88 3.93
N LEU A 106 15.82 5.75 4.25
CA LEU A 106 15.13 4.46 4.40
C LEU A 106 14.11 4.48 5.54
N GLN A 107 14.42 5.14 6.65
CA GLN A 107 13.46 5.33 7.75
C GLN A 107 12.25 6.16 7.31
N ARG A 108 12.43 7.16 6.45
CA ARG A 108 11.31 7.93 5.88
C ARG A 108 10.49 7.11 4.88
N VAL A 109 11.14 6.28 4.06
CA VAL A 109 10.41 5.31 3.22
C VAL A 109 9.53 4.42 4.09
N ALA A 110 10.08 3.85 5.16
CA ALA A 110 9.35 2.99 6.08
C ALA A 110 8.16 3.73 6.74
N ARG A 111 8.38 4.98 7.17
CA ARG A 111 7.35 5.78 7.84
C ARG A 111 6.22 6.22 6.92
N TYR A 112 6.56 6.65 5.69
CA TYR A 112 5.64 7.35 4.80
C TYR A 112 5.19 6.54 3.59
N SER A 113 5.64 5.29 3.40
CA SER A 113 5.23 4.42 2.27
C SER A 113 3.72 4.30 2.12
N ALA A 114 2.98 4.35 3.23
CA ALA A 114 1.52 4.30 3.23
C ALA A 114 0.84 5.50 2.53
N VAL A 115 1.56 6.63 2.30
CA VAL A 115 1.07 7.75 1.48
C VAL A 115 0.94 7.31 0.03
N ALA A 116 1.87 6.50 -0.48
CA ALA A 116 1.85 5.98 -1.84
C ALA A 116 1.05 4.67 -1.96
N ASN A 117 1.18 3.78 -0.98
CA ASN A 117 0.50 2.48 -0.98
C ASN A 117 0.25 2.00 0.46
N ASP A 118 -1.02 1.97 0.87
CA ASP A 118 -1.40 1.63 2.24
C ASP A 118 -1.41 0.11 2.53
N GLY A 119 -1.14 -0.70 1.54
CA GLY A 119 -0.94 -2.16 1.67
C GLY A 119 0.50 -2.54 2.01
N VAL A 120 1.46 -1.65 1.75
CA VAL A 120 2.88 -1.91 2.01
C VAL A 120 3.25 -1.51 3.43
N ASP A 121 3.94 -2.39 4.12
CA ASP A 121 4.64 -2.13 5.37
C ASP A 121 6.15 -2.36 5.14
N LEU A 122 6.92 -1.32 5.36
CA LEU A 122 8.36 -1.33 5.25
C LEU A 122 8.98 -1.19 6.63
N GLN A 123 9.87 -2.09 6.97
CA GLN A 123 10.57 -2.08 8.25
C GLN A 123 12.08 -2.00 8.03
N VAL A 124 12.71 -1.05 8.69
CA VAL A 124 14.17 -0.85 8.63
C VAL A 124 14.79 -1.26 9.96
N SER A 125 15.73 -2.17 9.92
CA SER A 125 16.50 -2.61 11.08
C SER A 125 17.99 -2.36 10.88
N LYS A 126 18.64 -1.76 11.88
CA LYS A 126 20.10 -1.52 11.91
C LYS A 126 20.73 -2.35 13.01
N GLY A 127 21.48 -3.37 12.61
CA GLY A 127 22.29 -4.23 13.48
C GLY A 127 23.70 -4.35 12.92
N ASN A 128 24.22 -5.59 12.80
CA ASN A 128 25.45 -5.88 12.08
C ASN A 128 25.31 -5.64 10.56
N LEU A 129 24.08 -5.68 10.08
CA LEU A 129 23.67 -5.36 8.71
C LEU A 129 22.50 -4.39 8.77
N LEU A 130 22.36 -3.58 7.73
CA LEU A 130 21.19 -2.76 7.51
C LEU A 130 20.22 -3.56 6.64
N ARG A 131 18.99 -3.77 7.14
CA ARG A 131 17.96 -4.57 6.45
C ARG A 131 16.71 -3.75 6.24
N VAL A 132 16.12 -3.91 5.07
CA VAL A 132 14.81 -3.37 4.74
C VAL A 132 13.89 -4.53 4.40
N HIS A 133 12.92 -4.78 5.26
CA HIS A 133 11.89 -5.80 5.06
C HIS A 133 10.68 -5.18 4.39
N LEU A 134 10.14 -5.87 3.39
CA LEU A 134 8.88 -5.52 2.75
C LEU A 134 7.81 -6.53 3.17
N HIS A 135 6.69 -6.01 3.63
CA HIS A 135 5.54 -6.83 3.96
C HIS A 135 4.27 -6.26 3.32
N TYR A 136 3.48 -7.15 2.73
CA TYR A 136 2.18 -6.79 2.17
C TYR A 136 1.07 -7.29 3.08
N SER A 137 0.34 -6.37 3.70
CA SER A 137 -0.78 -6.71 4.58
C SER A 137 -1.99 -7.16 3.78
N GLY A 138 -2.43 -8.40 4.00
CA GLY A 138 -3.68 -8.92 3.46
C GLY A 138 -3.67 -9.29 1.98
N VAL A 139 -2.52 -9.34 1.33
CA VAL A 139 -2.34 -9.82 -0.05
C VAL A 139 -1.77 -11.23 0.00
N ALA A 140 -2.33 -12.13 -0.83
CA ALA A 140 -1.77 -13.47 -0.98
C ALA A 140 -0.45 -13.39 -1.74
N ARG A 141 0.65 -13.86 -1.12
CA ARG A 141 2.01 -13.68 -1.61
C ARG A 141 2.27 -14.27 -3.01
N HIS A 142 1.50 -15.30 -3.41
CA HIS A 142 1.63 -15.89 -4.75
C HIS A 142 1.06 -15.02 -5.89
N SER A 143 0.35 -13.94 -5.58
CA SER A 143 -0.33 -13.11 -6.59
C SER A 143 0.28 -11.73 -6.76
N ASP A 144 1.30 -11.35 -5.99
CA ASP A 144 1.84 -9.99 -5.96
C ASP A 144 3.29 -9.88 -6.47
N VAL A 145 3.71 -10.83 -7.26
CA VAL A 145 5.08 -10.97 -7.77
C VAL A 145 5.62 -9.66 -8.35
N HIS A 146 4.97 -9.12 -9.38
CA HIS A 146 5.41 -7.90 -10.05
C HIS A 146 5.35 -6.67 -9.15
N GLN A 147 4.43 -6.66 -8.17
CA GLN A 147 4.30 -5.57 -7.22
C GLN A 147 5.50 -5.51 -6.25
N ILE A 148 5.92 -6.66 -5.73
CA ILE A 148 7.10 -6.75 -4.85
C ILE A 148 8.37 -6.44 -5.62
N GLU A 149 8.52 -7.02 -6.79
CA GLU A 149 9.67 -6.79 -7.66
C GLU A 149 9.82 -5.30 -8.02
N PHE A 150 8.71 -4.63 -8.33
CA PHE A 150 8.69 -3.19 -8.56
C PHE A 150 9.20 -2.40 -7.34
N TRP A 151 8.72 -2.74 -6.13
CA TRP A 151 9.17 -2.08 -4.91
C TRP A 151 10.66 -2.32 -4.63
N MET A 152 11.13 -3.56 -4.74
CA MET A 152 12.52 -3.93 -4.52
C MET A 152 13.46 -3.18 -5.48
N ALA A 153 13.16 -3.23 -6.77
CA ALA A 153 13.95 -2.57 -7.80
C ALA A 153 13.92 -1.03 -7.67
N SER A 154 12.74 -0.46 -7.41
CA SER A 154 12.59 0.98 -7.17
C SER A 154 13.39 1.45 -5.97
N LEU A 155 13.41 0.67 -4.88
CA LEU A 155 14.15 1.02 -3.68
C LEU A 155 15.68 0.96 -3.89
N VAL A 156 16.19 -0.07 -4.59
CA VAL A 156 17.61 -0.14 -4.96
C VAL A 156 18.00 1.04 -5.87
N ARG A 157 17.17 1.33 -6.88
CA ARG A 157 17.37 2.46 -7.78
C ARG A 157 17.36 3.79 -7.03
N LEU A 158 16.42 3.96 -6.09
CA LEU A 158 16.34 5.13 -5.22
C LEU A 158 17.64 5.32 -4.42
N CYS A 159 18.13 4.27 -3.76
CA CYS A 159 19.39 4.32 -3.00
C CYS A 159 20.56 4.78 -3.88
N ARG A 160 20.68 4.27 -5.11
CA ARG A 160 21.72 4.67 -6.06
C ARG A 160 21.60 6.15 -6.46
N THR A 161 20.40 6.58 -6.79
CA THR A 161 20.14 7.96 -7.20
C THR A 161 20.44 8.94 -6.06
N LEU A 162 20.01 8.63 -4.86
CA LEU A 162 20.16 9.52 -3.71
C LEU A 162 21.60 9.61 -3.21
N THR A 163 22.38 8.53 -3.28
CA THR A 163 23.79 8.55 -2.88
C THR A 163 24.74 9.00 -4.00
N GLY A 164 24.24 9.09 -5.24
CA GLY A 164 25.06 9.42 -6.42
C GLY A 164 26.11 8.35 -6.72
N THR A 165 25.97 7.14 -6.19
CA THR A 165 26.97 6.05 -6.32
C THR A 165 26.35 4.80 -6.96
N ASN A 166 27.19 3.95 -7.53
CA ASN A 166 26.75 2.62 -7.98
C ASN A 166 26.62 1.66 -6.79
N PHE A 167 25.78 2.07 -5.87
CA PHE A 167 25.51 1.38 -4.63
C PHE A 167 24.91 0.00 -4.87
N LYS A 168 25.39 -1.00 -4.14
CA LYS A 168 24.95 -2.39 -4.29
C LYS A 168 24.49 -2.96 -2.94
N PRO A 169 23.30 -3.57 -2.88
CA PRO A 169 22.97 -4.45 -1.76
C PRO A 169 23.99 -5.62 -1.66
N ILE A 170 24.11 -6.21 -0.49
CA ILE A 170 24.84 -7.47 -0.29
C ILE A 170 24.04 -8.61 -0.92
N GLU A 171 22.75 -8.68 -0.61
CA GLU A 171 21.84 -9.73 -1.05
C GLU A 171 20.41 -9.17 -1.06
N ILE A 172 19.58 -9.65 -1.98
CA ILE A 172 18.14 -9.46 -1.97
C ILE A 172 17.48 -10.81 -1.84
N ARG A 173 16.51 -10.91 -0.94
CA ARG A 173 15.69 -12.11 -0.73
C ARG A 173 14.26 -11.82 -1.14
N ILE A 174 13.68 -12.73 -1.89
CA ILE A 174 12.31 -12.63 -2.40
C ILE A 174 11.58 -13.95 -2.12
N MET A 175 10.37 -13.86 -1.59
CA MET A 175 9.55 -15.03 -1.27
C MET A 175 9.10 -15.81 -2.51
N HIS A 176 8.91 -15.13 -3.64
CA HIS A 176 8.53 -15.78 -4.89
C HIS A 176 9.69 -16.60 -5.47
N ASP A 177 9.40 -17.80 -5.96
CA ASP A 177 10.35 -18.55 -6.76
C ASP A 177 10.36 -18.01 -8.20
N ARG A 178 11.54 -17.60 -8.68
CA ARG A 178 11.73 -17.01 -10.01
C ARG A 178 12.58 -17.85 -10.95
N GLY A 179 13.12 -18.95 -10.45
CA GLY A 179 13.80 -19.94 -11.27
C GLY A 179 14.74 -19.35 -12.32
N LYS A 180 14.38 -19.44 -13.60
CA LYS A 180 15.20 -19.00 -14.74
C LYS A 180 15.44 -17.50 -14.85
N GLN A 181 14.64 -16.66 -14.16
CA GLN A 181 14.75 -15.20 -14.20
C GLN A 181 15.85 -14.67 -13.27
N VAL A 182 16.35 -15.45 -12.32
CA VAL A 182 17.34 -15.01 -11.31
C VAL A 182 18.57 -14.36 -11.94
N PRO A 183 19.22 -14.89 -13.01
CA PRO A 183 20.40 -14.24 -13.58
C PRO A 183 20.14 -12.83 -14.11
N GLU A 184 18.95 -12.60 -14.69
CA GLU A 184 18.57 -11.28 -15.18
C GLU A 184 18.27 -10.31 -14.01
N MET A 185 17.61 -10.80 -12.96
CA MET A 185 17.39 -10.03 -11.73
C MET A 185 18.72 -9.59 -11.10
N GLU A 186 19.69 -10.49 -10.97
CA GLU A 186 21.03 -10.19 -10.44
C GLU A 186 21.76 -9.15 -11.29
N LYS A 187 21.63 -9.24 -12.61
CA LYS A 187 22.19 -8.25 -13.56
C LYS A 187 21.59 -6.87 -13.35
N LEU A 188 20.26 -6.77 -13.21
CA LEU A 188 19.54 -5.51 -13.00
C LEU A 188 19.84 -4.89 -11.63
N LEU A 189 19.84 -5.72 -10.60
CA LEU A 189 20.06 -5.29 -9.20
C LEU A 189 21.54 -5.12 -8.86
N GLY A 190 22.43 -5.83 -9.56
CA GLY A 190 23.87 -5.78 -9.35
C GLY A 190 24.35 -6.46 -8.07
N CYS A 191 23.54 -7.38 -7.52
CA CYS A 191 23.85 -8.16 -6.31
C CYS A 191 23.24 -9.55 -6.40
N ALA A 192 23.60 -10.44 -5.47
CA ALA A 192 22.99 -11.77 -5.35
C ALA A 192 21.50 -11.69 -5.05
N VAL A 193 20.69 -12.54 -5.71
CA VAL A 193 19.25 -12.64 -5.52
C VAL A 193 18.87 -14.07 -5.09
N ARG A 194 18.27 -14.18 -3.91
CA ARG A 194 17.75 -15.44 -3.38
C ARG A 194 16.23 -15.46 -3.51
N THR A 195 15.71 -16.34 -4.34
CA THR A 195 14.27 -16.54 -4.53
C THR A 195 13.77 -17.75 -3.74
N GLY A 196 12.46 -17.84 -3.49
CA GLY A 196 11.88 -18.87 -2.62
C GLY A 196 12.27 -18.71 -1.14
N ALA A 197 12.58 -17.49 -0.70
CA ALA A 197 12.94 -17.19 0.68
C ALA A 197 11.70 -17.06 1.59
N ASP A 198 11.91 -17.07 2.90
CA ASP A 198 10.81 -16.90 3.89
C ASP A 198 10.34 -15.45 4.02
N VAL A 199 11.13 -14.48 3.52
CA VAL A 199 10.89 -13.05 3.65
C VAL A 199 11.29 -12.30 2.39
N ASP A 200 10.67 -11.14 2.17
CA ASP A 200 11.14 -10.17 1.18
C ASP A 200 12.00 -9.13 1.88
N GLU A 201 13.30 -9.14 1.61
CA GLU A 201 14.22 -8.19 2.23
C GLU A 201 15.36 -7.75 1.31
N ILE A 202 15.83 -6.54 1.54
CA ILE A 202 17.06 -6.01 0.95
C ILE A 202 18.08 -5.87 2.07
N ILE A 203 19.27 -6.45 1.87
CA ILE A 203 20.34 -6.48 2.86
C ILE A 203 21.49 -5.60 2.37
N PHE A 204 21.88 -4.65 3.19
CA PHE A 204 23.00 -3.75 2.95
C PHE A 204 24.07 -3.93 4.03
N SER A 205 25.28 -3.46 3.76
CA SER A 205 26.29 -3.34 4.82
C SER A 205 25.85 -2.29 5.84
N ARG A 206 26.34 -2.40 7.06
CA ARG A 206 26.01 -1.45 8.14
C ARG A 206 26.43 -0.03 7.77
N GLU A 207 27.61 0.09 7.16
CA GLU A 207 28.23 1.35 6.75
C GLU A 207 27.42 2.05 5.66
N SER A 208 26.65 1.30 4.87
CA SER A 208 25.78 1.85 3.83
C SER A 208 24.79 2.87 4.37
N GLY A 209 24.34 2.69 5.61
CA GLY A 209 23.41 3.62 6.26
C GLY A 209 23.97 5.03 6.46
N GLU A 210 25.29 5.17 6.51
CA GLU A 210 25.99 6.44 6.75
C GLU A 210 26.31 7.19 5.44
N TYR A 211 26.02 6.63 4.27
CA TYR A 211 26.22 7.36 3.01
C TYR A 211 25.42 8.65 3.00
N PRO A 212 26.07 9.77 2.68
CA PRO A 212 25.39 11.05 2.55
C PRO A 212 24.46 11.04 1.35
N ILE A 213 23.36 11.75 1.47
CA ILE A 213 22.40 11.99 0.37
C ILE A 213 22.83 13.23 -0.39
N VAL A 214 23.00 13.13 -1.70
CA VAL A 214 23.49 14.22 -2.57
C VAL A 214 22.56 15.43 -2.55
N THR A 215 21.27 15.19 -2.38
CA THR A 215 20.21 16.21 -2.37
C THR A 215 19.75 16.59 -0.97
N ALA A 216 20.56 16.29 0.07
CA ALA A 216 20.21 16.56 1.47
C ALA A 216 19.89 18.04 1.68
N ASP A 217 18.72 18.31 2.26
CA ASP A 217 18.26 19.65 2.61
C ASP A 217 17.41 19.57 3.89
N PRO A 218 17.99 19.93 5.06
CA PRO A 218 17.29 19.84 6.34
C PRO A 218 16.00 20.68 6.41
N TYR A 219 15.98 21.85 5.76
CA TYR A 219 14.80 22.70 5.75
C TYR A 219 13.67 22.08 4.90
N LEU A 220 13.99 21.66 3.68
CA LEU A 220 13.05 20.96 2.81
C LEU A 220 12.53 19.67 3.48
N ASN A 221 13.41 18.95 4.17
CA ASN A 221 13.06 17.75 4.89
C ASN A 221 11.96 17.98 5.93
N GLN A 222 12.15 19.00 6.82
CA GLN A 222 11.14 19.35 7.82
C GLN A 222 9.80 19.77 7.18
N LEU A 223 9.84 20.48 6.08
CA LEU A 223 8.64 20.89 5.35
C LEU A 223 7.90 19.68 4.79
N CYS A 224 8.60 18.79 4.10
CA CYS A 224 8.04 17.57 3.51
C CYS A 224 7.51 16.61 4.58
N GLU A 225 8.22 16.44 5.72
CA GLU A 225 7.74 15.64 6.84
C GLU A 225 6.39 16.14 7.37
N ARG A 226 6.22 17.44 7.54
CA ARG A 226 4.96 18.06 7.98
C ARG A 226 3.81 17.73 7.01
N PHE A 227 4.04 17.88 5.70
CA PHE A 227 3.04 17.54 4.69
C PHE A 227 2.73 16.04 4.64
N CYS A 228 3.72 15.18 4.82
CA CYS A 228 3.50 13.73 4.93
C CYS A 228 2.64 13.39 6.15
N GLU A 229 2.92 14.00 7.32
CA GLU A 229 2.13 13.80 8.54
C GLU A 229 0.68 14.27 8.37
N GLU A 230 0.47 15.44 7.76
CA GLU A 230 -0.88 15.93 7.45
C GLU A 230 -1.61 14.99 6.49
N THR A 231 -0.92 14.44 5.48
CA THR A 231 -1.49 13.49 4.53
C THR A 231 -1.86 12.19 5.22
N LEU A 232 -0.99 11.65 6.07
CA LEU A 232 -1.27 10.48 6.89
C LEU A 232 -2.47 10.70 7.83
N ALA A 233 -2.58 11.89 8.43
CA ALA A 233 -3.70 12.24 9.29
C ALA A 233 -5.03 12.28 8.50
N ARG A 234 -5.04 12.82 7.28
CA ARG A 234 -6.21 12.84 6.38
C ARG A 234 -6.63 11.44 5.94
N LEU A 235 -5.67 10.53 5.75
CA LEU A 235 -5.93 9.12 5.44
C LEU A 235 -6.48 8.35 6.66
N GLY A 236 -6.68 9.01 7.81
CA GLY A 236 -7.11 8.39 9.05
C GLY A 236 -6.01 7.58 9.75
N LYS A 237 -4.80 7.66 9.25
CA LYS A 237 -3.59 7.10 9.86
C LYS A 237 -2.95 8.24 10.67
N LYS A 238 -3.26 8.34 11.97
CA LYS A 238 -2.47 9.21 12.86
C LYS A 238 -1.00 8.87 12.64
N ALA A 239 -0.13 9.88 12.67
CA ALA A 239 1.31 9.70 12.74
C ALA A 239 1.61 8.63 13.80
N THR A 240 1.97 7.44 13.36
CA THR A 240 2.03 6.30 14.24
C THR A 240 3.47 5.96 14.51
N SER A 241 3.75 5.83 15.77
CA SER A 241 5.04 5.34 16.22
C SER A 241 5.31 3.92 15.74
N PRO A 242 6.56 3.51 15.60
CA PRO A 242 6.91 2.19 15.11
C PRO A 242 6.22 1.02 15.85
N VAL A 243 6.01 1.14 17.18
CA VAL A 243 5.35 0.10 17.98
C VAL A 243 3.87 0.01 17.66
N LYS A 244 3.18 1.15 17.57
CA LYS A 244 1.75 1.17 17.22
C LYS A 244 1.49 0.59 15.82
N VAL A 245 2.28 0.96 14.82
CA VAL A 245 2.15 0.40 13.45
C VAL A 245 2.33 -1.11 13.46
N ARG A 246 3.36 -1.59 14.16
CA ARG A 246 3.61 -3.04 14.28
C ARG A 246 2.43 -3.75 14.93
N VAL A 247 1.85 -3.16 15.98
CA VAL A 247 0.66 -3.71 16.66
C VAL A 247 -0.56 -3.69 15.74
N GLU A 248 -0.83 -2.60 15.04
CA GLU A 248 -1.95 -2.53 14.08
C GLU A 248 -1.84 -3.60 12.98
N ASN A 249 -0.64 -3.79 12.43
CA ASN A 249 -0.41 -4.81 11.40
C ASN A 249 -0.57 -6.23 11.96
N ALA A 250 -0.03 -6.50 13.14
CA ALA A 250 -0.21 -7.80 13.80
C ALA A 250 -1.69 -8.07 14.12
N ILE A 251 -2.42 -7.08 14.62
CA ILE A 251 -3.86 -7.21 14.86
C ILE A 251 -4.59 -7.48 13.52
N ALA A 252 -4.26 -6.77 12.45
CA ALA A 252 -4.94 -6.93 11.16
C ALA A 252 -4.83 -8.37 10.63
N THR A 253 -3.72 -9.04 10.83
CA THR A 253 -3.52 -10.46 10.45
C THR A 253 -4.28 -11.43 11.36
N LEU A 254 -4.41 -11.11 12.65
CA LEU A 254 -5.05 -11.97 13.67
C LEU A 254 -6.57 -11.79 13.73
N LEU A 255 -7.11 -10.63 13.29
CA LEU A 255 -8.54 -10.32 13.34
C LEU A 255 -9.43 -11.43 12.77
N PRO A 256 -9.17 -12.01 11.58
CA PRO A 256 -10.01 -13.07 11.02
C PRO A 256 -9.94 -14.39 11.80
N HIS A 257 -8.88 -14.59 12.57
CA HIS A 257 -8.65 -15.80 13.37
C HIS A 257 -9.18 -15.69 14.81
N ARG A 258 -9.68 -14.50 15.20
CA ARG A 258 -10.15 -14.20 16.56
C ARG A 258 -9.06 -14.31 17.63
N GLU A 259 -7.81 -14.27 17.24
CA GLU A 259 -6.65 -14.41 18.12
C GLU A 259 -6.07 -13.03 18.53
N MET A 260 -6.93 -12.02 18.68
CA MET A 260 -6.52 -10.65 19.00
C MET A 260 -6.20 -10.42 20.48
N GLN A 261 -5.74 -11.47 21.18
CA GLN A 261 -5.27 -11.33 22.55
C GLN A 261 -3.93 -10.61 22.58
N PHE A 262 -3.71 -9.80 23.61
CA PHE A 262 -2.48 -9.03 23.76
C PHE A 262 -1.22 -9.91 23.69
N GLY A 263 -1.27 -11.08 24.35
CA GLY A 263 -0.19 -12.06 24.32
C GLY A 263 0.09 -12.64 22.92
N ALA A 264 -0.94 -12.92 22.14
CA ALA A 264 -0.78 -13.42 20.77
C ALA A 264 -0.11 -12.37 19.86
N VAL A 265 -0.50 -11.10 20.00
CA VAL A 265 0.13 -10.00 19.27
C VAL A 265 1.58 -9.79 19.73
N ALA A 266 1.86 -9.87 21.02
CA ALA A 266 3.23 -9.78 21.53
C ALA A 266 4.11 -10.92 20.98
N ALA A 267 3.60 -12.14 21.00
CA ALA A 267 4.29 -13.32 20.45
C ALA A 267 4.59 -13.17 18.95
N GLN A 268 3.61 -12.72 18.15
CA GLN A 268 3.80 -12.47 16.71
C GLN A 268 4.86 -11.39 16.43
N LEU A 269 4.97 -10.41 17.33
CA LEU A 269 5.97 -9.33 17.22
C LEU A 269 7.34 -9.74 17.79
N GLY A 270 7.49 -10.96 18.32
CA GLY A 270 8.71 -11.42 18.98
C GLY A 270 9.04 -10.63 20.27
N MET A 271 8.02 -10.10 20.95
CA MET A 271 8.16 -9.27 22.14
C MET A 271 7.50 -9.93 23.36
N SER A 272 8.04 -9.67 24.56
CA SER A 272 7.26 -9.97 25.76
C SER A 272 6.10 -8.98 25.93
N GLU A 273 5.01 -9.42 26.55
CA GLU A 273 3.85 -8.54 26.84
C GLU A 273 4.26 -7.27 27.59
N ARG A 274 5.18 -7.39 28.55
CA ARG A 274 5.73 -6.25 29.30
C ARG A 274 6.45 -5.25 28.39
N THR A 275 7.25 -5.75 27.45
CA THR A 275 7.99 -4.90 26.49
C THR A 275 7.04 -4.19 25.56
N LEU A 276 6.03 -4.91 25.06
CA LEU A 276 4.99 -4.34 24.20
C LEU A 276 4.15 -3.28 24.93
N ALA A 277 3.72 -3.57 26.17
CA ALA A 277 2.97 -2.63 26.99
C ALA A 277 3.74 -1.32 27.23
N ARG A 278 5.01 -1.42 27.67
CA ARG A 278 5.88 -0.25 27.84
C ARG A 278 6.10 0.54 26.54
N GLY A 279 6.27 -0.16 25.43
CA GLY A 279 6.41 0.48 24.11
C GLY A 279 5.16 1.29 23.75
N LEU A 280 3.98 0.73 23.91
CA LEU A 280 2.72 1.42 23.65
C LEU A 280 2.49 2.58 24.60
N GLU A 281 2.76 2.39 25.90
CA GLU A 281 2.62 3.43 26.93
C GLU A 281 3.56 4.61 26.66
N SER A 282 4.83 4.35 26.31
CA SER A 282 5.79 5.40 25.94
C SER A 282 5.33 6.24 24.74
N GLU A 283 4.45 5.70 23.92
CA GLU A 283 3.85 6.32 22.76
C GLU A 283 2.45 6.90 23.02
N GLY A 284 1.96 6.84 24.27
CA GLY A 284 0.64 7.33 24.66
C GLY A 284 -0.53 6.50 24.13
N HIS A 285 -0.30 5.23 23.82
CA HIS A 285 -1.31 4.32 23.29
C HIS A 285 -1.62 3.14 24.19
N THR A 286 -2.84 2.62 24.10
CA THR A 286 -3.24 1.36 24.70
C THR A 286 -3.64 0.37 23.59
N PHE A 287 -3.38 -0.91 23.83
CA PHE A 287 -3.74 -1.97 22.89
C PHE A 287 -5.25 -1.98 22.57
N SER A 288 -6.09 -1.83 23.59
CA SER A 288 -7.56 -1.81 23.42
C SER A 288 -8.01 -0.67 22.52
N ARG A 289 -7.39 0.52 22.66
CA ARG A 289 -7.70 1.67 21.82
C ARG A 289 -7.26 1.46 20.37
N ILE A 290 -6.07 0.89 20.16
CA ILE A 290 -5.58 0.54 18.82
C ILE A 290 -6.52 -0.47 18.14
N LEU A 291 -6.94 -1.49 18.87
CA LEU A 291 -7.86 -2.51 18.37
C LEU A 291 -9.23 -1.91 18.03
N ASP A 292 -9.78 -1.05 18.88
CA ASP A 292 -11.05 -0.38 18.65
C ASP A 292 -10.97 0.58 17.45
N ASP A 293 -9.92 1.40 17.35
CA ASP A 293 -9.70 2.32 16.23
C ASP A 293 -9.56 1.57 14.89
N LEU A 294 -8.82 0.46 14.89
CA LEU A 294 -8.66 -0.38 13.70
C LEU A 294 -9.98 -1.05 13.29
N ARG A 295 -10.71 -1.60 14.24
CA ARG A 295 -12.03 -2.20 14.01
C ARG A 295 -13.01 -1.19 13.45
N LEU A 296 -13.05 0.02 14.01
CA LEU A 296 -13.91 1.09 13.52
C LEU A 296 -13.56 1.51 12.09
N ALA A 297 -12.26 1.69 11.80
CA ALA A 297 -11.80 2.05 10.46
C ALA A 297 -12.18 1.00 9.42
N LEU A 298 -11.96 -0.27 9.74
CA LEU A 298 -12.34 -1.40 8.89
C LEU A 298 -13.86 -1.53 8.73
N ALA A 299 -14.62 -1.37 9.84
CA ALA A 299 -16.07 -1.43 9.82
C ALA A 299 -16.66 -0.39 8.86
N ARG A 300 -16.25 0.88 8.98
CA ARG A 300 -16.72 1.96 8.09
C ARG A 300 -16.41 1.67 6.63
N ARG A 301 -15.22 1.16 6.36
CA ARG A 301 -14.79 0.79 5.02
C ARG A 301 -15.62 -0.35 4.43
N TYR A 302 -15.84 -1.43 5.19
CA TYR A 302 -16.68 -2.54 4.77
C TYR A 302 -18.14 -2.13 4.55
N LEU A 303 -18.69 -1.28 5.41
CA LEU A 303 -20.05 -0.77 5.28
C LEU A 303 -20.25 0.10 4.02
N ALA A 304 -19.22 0.88 3.64
CA ALA A 304 -19.29 1.79 2.50
C ALA A 304 -18.98 1.11 1.16
N GLU A 305 -18.00 0.20 1.12
CA GLU A 305 -17.38 -0.27 -0.12
C GLU A 305 -17.70 -1.72 -0.48
N SER A 306 -18.37 -2.49 0.40
CA SER A 306 -18.65 -3.91 0.14
C SER A 306 -20.12 -4.27 0.20
N GLU A 307 -20.49 -5.35 -0.52
CA GLU A 307 -21.82 -5.97 -0.46
C GLU A 307 -21.95 -7.00 0.68
N MET A 308 -20.96 -7.10 1.57
CA MET A 308 -20.96 -8.04 2.69
C MET A 308 -22.12 -7.77 3.64
N SER A 309 -22.71 -8.82 4.19
CA SER A 309 -23.70 -8.71 5.25
C SER A 309 -23.09 -8.12 6.53
N ILE A 310 -23.91 -7.59 7.42
CA ILE A 310 -23.44 -7.12 8.74
C ILE A 310 -22.81 -8.25 9.55
N SER A 311 -23.31 -9.48 9.37
CA SER A 311 -22.77 -10.66 10.03
C SER A 311 -21.37 -11.03 9.53
N GLU A 312 -21.13 -10.98 8.23
CA GLU A 312 -19.79 -11.18 7.65
C GLU A 312 -18.81 -10.11 8.12
N ILE A 313 -19.25 -8.85 8.19
CA ILE A 313 -18.42 -7.75 8.71
C ILE A 313 -18.08 -7.98 10.18
N ALA A 314 -19.08 -8.29 11.03
CA ALA A 314 -18.87 -8.58 12.44
C ALA A 314 -17.81 -9.69 12.61
N TRP A 315 -17.96 -10.75 11.84
CA TRP A 315 -17.07 -11.87 11.91
C TRP A 315 -15.64 -11.53 11.43
N LEU A 316 -15.48 -10.78 10.34
CA LEU A 316 -14.17 -10.31 9.86
C LEU A 316 -13.45 -9.38 10.86
N LEU A 317 -14.21 -8.68 11.69
CA LEU A 317 -13.70 -7.83 12.78
C LEU A 317 -13.42 -8.61 14.07
N GLY A 318 -13.57 -9.96 14.03
CA GLY A 318 -13.26 -10.84 15.13
C GLY A 318 -14.36 -10.95 16.20
N TYR A 319 -15.60 -10.56 15.89
CA TYR A 319 -16.73 -10.74 16.78
C TYR A 319 -17.37 -12.10 16.58
N SER A 320 -17.69 -12.81 17.67
CA SER A 320 -18.43 -14.08 17.64
C SER A 320 -19.90 -13.88 17.31
N GLU A 321 -20.45 -12.73 17.70
CA GLU A 321 -21.86 -12.39 17.54
C GLU A 321 -22.04 -11.00 16.95
N VAL A 322 -23.05 -10.87 16.07
CA VAL A 322 -23.40 -9.59 15.42
C VAL A 322 -23.84 -8.55 16.44
N GLY A 323 -24.49 -9.00 17.54
CA GLY A 323 -24.93 -8.12 18.63
C GLY A 323 -23.74 -7.37 19.24
N ASN A 324 -22.67 -8.09 19.58
CA ASN A 324 -21.47 -7.51 20.17
C ASN A 324 -20.80 -6.49 19.24
N PHE A 325 -20.74 -6.76 17.95
CA PHE A 325 -20.28 -5.80 16.96
C PHE A 325 -21.19 -4.56 16.90
N THR A 326 -22.49 -4.75 16.87
CA THR A 326 -23.47 -3.65 16.81
C THR A 326 -23.37 -2.72 18.03
N HIS A 327 -23.24 -3.29 19.23
CA HIS A 327 -23.01 -2.54 20.46
C HIS A 327 -21.67 -1.77 20.44
N ALA A 328 -20.58 -2.42 20.02
CA ALA A 328 -19.29 -1.77 19.90
C ALA A 328 -19.34 -0.62 18.89
N PHE A 329 -19.91 -0.85 17.71
CA PHE A 329 -20.04 0.16 16.67
C PHE A 329 -20.87 1.36 17.13
N HIS A 330 -21.97 1.11 17.84
CA HIS A 330 -22.78 2.18 18.43
C HIS A 330 -22.00 2.98 19.47
N ARG A 331 -21.24 2.31 20.32
CA ARG A 331 -20.36 2.98 21.31
C ARG A 331 -19.34 3.90 20.64
N TRP A 332 -18.78 3.49 19.49
CA TRP A 332 -17.76 4.27 18.77
C TRP A 332 -18.33 5.45 17.96
N THR A 333 -19.55 5.30 17.42
CA THR A 333 -20.08 6.22 16.38
C THR A 333 -21.38 6.92 16.76
N GLY A 334 -22.06 6.47 17.81
CA GLY A 334 -23.40 6.91 18.15
C GLY A 334 -24.51 6.38 17.25
N THR A 335 -24.17 5.57 16.21
CA THR A 335 -25.13 5.03 15.24
C THR A 335 -25.00 3.51 15.12
N ASN A 336 -25.95 2.86 14.42
CA ASN A 336 -25.83 1.43 14.15
C ASN A 336 -25.23 1.16 12.75
N PRO A 337 -24.63 -0.04 12.53
CA PRO A 337 -23.99 -0.39 11.25
C PRO A 337 -24.93 -0.30 10.04
N ARG A 338 -26.23 -0.63 10.20
CA ARG A 338 -27.21 -0.56 9.08
C ARG A 338 -27.49 0.88 8.67
N ALA A 339 -27.63 1.78 9.63
CA ALA A 339 -27.83 3.22 9.37
C ALA A 339 -26.61 3.84 8.68
N GLU A 340 -25.39 3.49 9.14
CA GLU A 340 -24.15 3.97 8.53
C GLU A 340 -24.01 3.49 7.07
N ARG A 341 -24.32 2.22 6.79
CA ARG A 341 -24.38 1.69 5.41
C ARG A 341 -25.37 2.42 4.53
N ALA A 342 -26.59 2.69 5.05
CA ALA A 342 -27.61 3.40 4.30
C ALA A 342 -27.16 4.83 3.96
N LYS A 343 -26.47 5.51 4.89
CA LYS A 343 -25.88 6.84 4.68
C LYS A 343 -24.81 6.82 3.61
N ALA A 344 -23.86 5.88 3.69
CA ALA A 344 -22.78 5.72 2.71
C ALA A 344 -23.32 5.46 1.30
N ARG A 345 -24.32 4.57 1.15
CA ARG A 345 -24.96 4.26 -0.15
C ARG A 345 -25.72 5.44 -0.73
N ARG A 346 -26.36 6.27 0.09
CA ARG A 346 -27.02 7.51 -0.37
C ARG A 346 -26.00 8.51 -0.92
N SER A 347 -24.89 8.70 -0.25
CA SER A 347 -23.80 9.57 -0.68
C SER A 347 -23.26 9.16 -2.06
N ILE A 348 -23.03 7.86 -2.28
CA ILE A 348 -22.55 7.32 -3.56
C ILE A 348 -23.60 7.51 -4.69
N LYS A 349 -24.89 7.30 -4.41
CA LYS A 349 -25.97 7.53 -5.40
C LYS A 349 -26.07 9.00 -5.81
N THR A 350 -25.96 9.92 -4.86
CA THR A 350 -26.02 11.37 -5.12
C THR A 350 -24.83 11.84 -5.95
N SER A 351 -23.64 11.30 -5.72
CA SER A 351 -22.47 11.56 -6.56
C SER A 351 -22.62 11.01 -7.98
N LYS A 352 -23.20 9.82 -8.14
CA LYS A 352 -23.48 9.24 -9.48
C LYS A 352 -24.52 10.03 -10.26
N SER A 353 -25.60 10.51 -9.62
CA SER A 353 -26.65 11.28 -10.30
C SER A 353 -26.16 12.67 -10.75
N ARG A 354 -25.27 13.30 -9.99
CA ARG A 354 -24.62 14.56 -10.40
C ARG A 354 -23.71 14.39 -11.62
N LEU A 355 -23.03 13.25 -11.73
CA LEU A 355 -22.16 12.94 -12.87
C LEU A 355 -22.94 12.62 -14.16
N THR A 356 -24.10 11.95 -14.06
CA THR A 356 -24.96 11.67 -15.20
C THR A 356 -25.69 12.93 -15.70
N HIS A 357 -26.01 13.86 -14.82
CA HIS A 357 -26.62 15.13 -15.22
C HIS A 357 -25.62 16.05 -15.97
N TRP A 358 -24.34 15.97 -15.65
CA TRP A 358 -23.30 16.77 -16.31
C TRP A 358 -22.95 16.21 -17.71
N SER A 359 -23.02 14.90 -17.91
CA SER A 359 -22.79 14.27 -19.23
C SER A 359 -23.96 14.54 -20.20
N SER A 360 -25.20 14.66 -19.72
CA SER A 360 -26.35 14.98 -20.56
C SER A 360 -26.40 16.45 -20.97
N THR A 361 -25.90 17.38 -20.16
CA THR A 361 -25.82 18.81 -20.50
C THR A 361 -24.63 19.15 -21.42
N ALA A 362 -23.59 18.35 -21.44
CA ALA A 362 -22.45 18.52 -22.35
C ALA A 362 -22.73 18.02 -23.78
N SER A 363 -23.66 17.05 -23.95
CA SER A 363 -24.05 16.52 -25.26
C SER A 363 -25.09 17.40 -25.99
N GLY A 364 -25.75 18.32 -25.29
CA GLY A 364 -26.80 19.15 -25.88
C GLY A 364 -26.34 20.44 -26.59
N LYS A 365 -25.03 20.72 -26.64
CA LYS A 365 -24.51 21.98 -27.22
C LYS A 365 -23.73 21.82 -28.55
N LYS A 366 -23.90 20.71 -29.26
CA LYS A 366 -23.38 20.56 -30.64
C LYS A 366 -24.52 20.42 -31.65
N SER A 367 -25.19 21.51 -31.94
CA SER A 367 -25.90 21.68 -33.25
C SER A 367 -26.50 23.07 -33.34
N ARG A 368 -25.76 24.01 -33.94
CA ARG A 368 -26.28 25.11 -34.75
C ARG A 368 -25.11 25.97 -35.19
N MET A 369 -24.48 25.63 -36.31
CA MET A 369 -23.83 26.63 -37.16
C MET A 369 -24.84 27.04 -38.23
N PRO A 370 -25.07 28.34 -38.46
CA PRO A 370 -25.87 28.81 -39.58
C PRO A 370 -25.00 28.76 -40.84
N HIS A 371 -25.52 28.14 -41.88
CA HIS A 371 -25.05 28.38 -43.26
C HIS A 371 -25.45 29.80 -43.60
N THR A 372 -24.47 30.62 -43.95
CA THR A 372 -24.68 31.84 -44.76
C THR A 372 -23.89 31.72 -46.05
N ALA A 373 -24.62 32.08 -47.07
CA ALA A 373 -24.29 32.12 -48.50
C ALA A 373 -22.99 32.89 -48.83
#